data_6d9c1a0cf0ccc6c71d26e43337c208fb
#
_entry.id   6d9c1a0cf0ccc6c71d26e43337c208fb
#
_cell.length_a   1.000
_cell.length_b   1.000
_cell.length_c   1.000
_cell.angle_alpha   90.00
_cell.angle_beta   90.00
_cell.angle_gamma   90.00
#
_symmetry.space_group_name_H-M   'P 1'
#
loop_
_entity.id
_entity.type
_entity.pdbx_description
1 polymer ?
#
loop_
_entity_poly.entity_id
_entity_poly.type
_entity_poly.pdbx_seq_one_letter_code
_entity_poly.pdbx_strand_id
1 'polypeptide(L)'
;DATACAPLTPELLRGMASPLFWLLQSALLDRDERFLRRNYVYLKPDAAAGSAQAETEPTLPDPDPALLAQLGRALTFRYGHAQAIDLPSKVTATELKRLEAEDAPPEDAGAPLLAGAPRTQTFRRPDFSARARKLTAAERGTATHRILQYLHFADARTPEGIRAQVEALTARGELTAREAQAVDTASLLRLGSTELGAQLAAAEAAGTLRREFRFSLLCPAETFFPGAGEEQVLLQGVVDAWFETPDGLVIVDYKTDRIRPEGVPARTAYYAAQLRAYAGAMARITARPVCRRVLYFLHCGQISDVPGPDA
;
A
#
# COMPACT_ATOMS: atom_id res chain seq x y z
N ASP A 1 -35.80 -14.26 38.55
CA ASP A 1 -34.60 -15.05 38.68
C ASP A 1 -33.53 -14.41 37.84
N ALA A 2 -32.64 -13.72 38.55
CA ALA A 2 -31.46 -13.12 37.92
C ALA A 2 -30.61 -14.25 37.34
N THR A 3 -30.62 -14.41 36.05
CA THR A 3 -29.68 -15.26 35.36
C THR A 3 -28.30 -14.72 35.66
N ALA A 4 -27.60 -15.41 36.57
CA ALA A 4 -26.22 -15.08 36.90
C ALA A 4 -25.42 -15.14 35.58
N CYS A 5 -25.07 -13.98 35.05
CA CYS A 5 -24.15 -13.91 33.96
C CYS A 5 -22.86 -14.58 34.37
N ALA A 6 -22.47 -15.64 33.68
CA ALA A 6 -21.18 -16.28 33.92
C ALA A 6 -20.09 -15.21 33.83
N PRO A 7 -19.07 -15.26 34.69
CA PRO A 7 -18.01 -14.28 34.65
C PRO A 7 -17.34 -14.31 33.28
N LEU A 8 -17.14 -13.12 32.70
CA LEU A 8 -16.44 -12.97 31.43
C LEU A 8 -15.02 -13.47 31.56
N THR A 9 -14.74 -14.62 30.96
CA THR A 9 -13.38 -15.16 30.92
C THR A 9 -12.58 -14.55 29.76
N PRO A 10 -11.26 -14.46 29.86
CA PRO A 10 -10.40 -14.00 28.76
C PRO A 10 -10.56 -14.84 27.49
N GLU A 11 -10.92 -16.12 27.60
CA GLU A 11 -11.18 -17.03 26.49
C GLU A 11 -12.44 -16.66 25.75
N LEU A 12 -13.50 -16.34 26.50
CA LEU A 12 -14.78 -15.89 25.93
C LEU A 12 -14.60 -14.58 25.17
N LEU A 13 -13.86 -13.62 25.75
CA LEU A 13 -13.55 -12.35 25.11
C LEU A 13 -12.74 -12.51 23.83
N ARG A 14 -11.77 -13.43 23.79
CA ARG A 14 -10.97 -13.70 22.58
C ARG A 14 -11.77 -14.36 21.47
N GLY A 15 -12.81 -15.13 21.79
CA GLY A 15 -13.68 -15.80 20.83
C GLY A 15 -14.72 -14.88 20.18
N MET A 16 -14.87 -13.64 20.66
CA MET A 16 -15.89 -12.70 20.17
C MET A 16 -15.40 -11.94 18.94
N ALA A 17 -15.91 -12.29 17.77
CA ALA A 17 -15.53 -11.70 16.50
C ALA A 17 -16.29 -10.40 16.14
N SER A 18 -17.35 -10.01 16.88
CA SER A 18 -18.20 -8.88 16.57
C SER A 18 -17.98 -7.69 17.50
N PRO A 19 -17.80 -6.46 16.98
CA PRO A 19 -17.74 -5.24 17.79
C PRO A 19 -18.98 -5.03 18.67
N LEU A 20 -20.16 -5.51 18.23
CA LEU A 20 -21.40 -5.44 19.00
C LEU A 20 -21.30 -6.23 20.30
N PHE A 21 -20.69 -7.42 20.27
CA PHE A 21 -20.48 -8.22 21.47
C PHE A 21 -19.57 -7.52 22.49
N TRP A 22 -18.53 -6.83 22.02
CA TRP A 22 -17.64 -6.05 22.88
C TRP A 22 -18.39 -4.91 23.58
N LEU A 23 -19.28 -4.19 22.84
CA LEU A 23 -20.11 -3.13 23.40
C LEU A 23 -21.10 -3.69 24.43
N LEU A 24 -21.78 -4.79 24.14
CA LEU A 24 -22.71 -5.44 25.04
C LEU A 24 -22.02 -5.90 26.34
N GLN A 25 -20.82 -6.48 26.21
CA GLN A 25 -20.07 -6.95 27.36
C GLN A 25 -19.54 -5.77 28.20
N SER A 26 -19.07 -4.70 27.56
CA SER A 26 -18.68 -3.48 28.25
C SER A 26 -19.87 -2.86 29.00
N ALA A 27 -21.07 -2.87 28.42
CA ALA A 27 -22.28 -2.39 29.06
C ALA A 27 -22.68 -3.26 30.28
N LEU A 28 -22.46 -4.58 30.22
CA LEU A 28 -22.73 -5.48 31.32
C LEU A 28 -21.73 -5.34 32.48
N LEU A 29 -20.48 -4.98 32.17
CA LEU A 29 -19.42 -4.73 33.15
C LEU A 29 -19.54 -3.34 33.82
N ASP A 30 -20.11 -2.35 33.11
CA ASP A 30 -20.32 -0.99 33.60
C ASP A 30 -21.57 -0.93 34.52
N ARG A 31 -21.47 -1.52 35.69
CA ARG A 31 -22.59 -1.63 36.66
C ARG A 31 -23.10 -0.27 37.09
N ASP A 32 -22.24 0.71 37.19
CA ASP A 32 -22.54 2.07 37.68
C ASP A 32 -22.96 3.02 36.54
N GLU A 33 -23.14 2.51 35.33
CA GLU A 33 -23.53 3.27 34.13
C GLU A 33 -22.68 4.55 33.90
N ARG A 34 -21.38 4.46 34.17
CA ARG A 34 -20.44 5.58 34.05
C ARG A 34 -20.17 5.97 32.59
N PHE A 35 -20.17 4.99 31.70
CA PHE A 35 -19.82 5.14 30.29
C PHE A 35 -20.98 4.76 29.35
N LEU A 36 -21.84 3.81 29.76
CA LEU A 36 -22.92 3.28 28.93
C LEU A 36 -24.21 3.25 29.73
N ARG A 37 -25.24 3.98 29.26
CA ARG A 37 -26.56 3.96 29.86
C ARG A 37 -27.36 2.77 29.33
N ARG A 38 -27.88 1.92 30.22
CA ARG A 38 -28.68 0.75 29.86
C ARG A 38 -30.18 1.07 29.98
N ASN A 39 -30.88 0.93 28.88
CA ASN A 39 -32.33 0.97 28.88
C ASN A 39 -32.90 -0.44 28.66
N TYR A 40 -33.53 -1.00 29.64
CA TYR A 40 -34.17 -2.30 29.54
C TYR A 40 -35.60 -2.13 29.04
N VAL A 41 -35.89 -2.63 27.83
CA VAL A 41 -37.24 -2.75 27.32
C VAL A 41 -37.71 -4.18 27.59
N TYR A 42 -38.57 -4.35 28.58
CA TYR A 42 -39.18 -5.65 28.84
C TYR A 42 -40.33 -5.84 27.87
N LEU A 43 -40.14 -6.67 26.86
CA LEU A 43 -41.21 -7.24 26.09
C LEU A 43 -41.92 -8.26 27.00
N LYS A 44 -43.11 -7.94 27.51
CA LYS A 44 -43.93 -8.94 28.18
C LYS A 44 -44.18 -10.06 27.17
N PRO A 45 -43.84 -11.33 27.45
CA PRO A 45 -44.33 -12.42 26.64
C PRO A 45 -45.83 -12.36 26.72
N ASP A 46 -46.52 -12.42 25.58
CA ASP A 46 -47.99 -12.44 25.51
C ASP A 46 -48.50 -13.48 26.51
N ALA A 47 -49.05 -13.00 27.59
CA ALA A 47 -49.90 -13.85 28.43
C ALA A 47 -51.05 -14.28 27.53
N ALA A 48 -51.19 -15.60 27.37
CA ALA A 48 -52.14 -16.27 26.54
C ALA A 48 -53.45 -15.50 26.37
N ALA A 49 -53.87 -15.39 25.12
CA ALA A 49 -55.09 -14.74 24.65
C ALA A 49 -56.26 -14.87 25.61
N GLY A 50 -56.48 -13.82 26.39
CA GLY A 50 -57.62 -13.62 27.27
C GLY A 50 -57.99 -12.15 27.23
N SER A 51 -59.06 -11.85 26.48
CA SER A 51 -59.70 -10.53 26.39
C SER A 51 -58.80 -9.35 26.07
N ALA A 52 -58.48 -9.22 24.81
CA ALA A 52 -58.02 -7.96 24.25
C ALA A 52 -59.21 -6.96 24.33
N GLN A 53 -59.19 -6.11 25.36
CA GLN A 53 -59.78 -4.79 25.16
C GLN A 53 -58.92 -4.16 24.06
N ALA A 54 -59.54 -3.83 22.94
CA ALA A 54 -58.95 -3.12 21.85
C ALA A 54 -58.35 -1.82 22.42
N GLU A 55 -57.06 -1.82 22.73
CA GLU A 55 -56.34 -0.56 22.89
C GLU A 55 -56.50 0.13 21.53
N THR A 56 -57.24 1.20 21.51
CA THR A 56 -57.32 2.10 20.37
C THR A 56 -55.89 2.43 19.99
N GLU A 57 -55.47 1.99 18.83
CA GLU A 57 -54.14 2.37 18.30
C GLU A 57 -54.00 3.89 18.45
N PRO A 58 -52.91 4.38 19.03
CA PRO A 58 -52.72 5.82 19.15
C PRO A 58 -52.78 6.38 17.74
N THR A 59 -53.84 7.19 17.48
CA THR A 59 -53.92 7.94 16.22
C THR A 59 -52.72 8.86 16.18
N LEU A 60 -51.73 8.45 15.40
CA LEU A 60 -50.55 9.30 15.12
C LEU A 60 -51.08 10.57 14.43
N PRO A 61 -50.67 11.75 14.85
CA PRO A 61 -51.06 12.97 14.16
C PRO A 61 -50.59 12.87 12.69
N ASP A 62 -51.42 13.43 11.80
CA ASP A 62 -51.02 13.48 10.38
C ASP A 62 -49.63 14.08 10.26
N PRO A 63 -48.70 13.41 9.55
CA PRO A 63 -47.33 13.87 9.44
C PRO A 63 -47.31 15.23 8.73
N ASP A 64 -46.46 16.14 9.22
CA ASP A 64 -46.25 17.44 8.60
C ASP A 64 -45.84 17.25 7.12
N PRO A 65 -46.63 17.81 6.16
CA PRO A 65 -46.33 17.70 4.74
C PRO A 65 -44.94 18.22 4.38
N ALA A 66 -44.40 19.22 5.10
CA ALA A 66 -43.06 19.76 4.88
C ALA A 66 -41.99 18.73 5.29
N LEU A 67 -42.20 18.05 6.41
CA LEU A 67 -41.33 16.96 6.88
C LEU A 67 -41.34 15.77 5.91
N LEU A 68 -42.54 15.38 5.42
CA LEU A 68 -42.63 14.31 4.42
C LEU A 68 -41.92 14.66 3.13
N ALA A 69 -42.03 15.90 2.65
CA ALA A 69 -41.33 16.37 1.48
C ALA A 69 -39.79 16.39 1.70
N GLN A 70 -39.33 16.77 2.91
CA GLN A 70 -37.95 16.73 3.27
C GLN A 70 -37.40 15.30 3.33
N LEU A 71 -38.14 14.39 3.96
CA LEU A 71 -37.77 12.97 3.99
C LEU A 71 -37.77 12.36 2.59
N GLY A 72 -38.76 12.68 1.75
CA GLY A 72 -38.79 12.25 0.35
C GLY A 72 -37.56 12.69 -0.42
N ARG A 73 -37.15 13.94 -0.28
CA ARG A 73 -35.90 14.44 -0.89
C ARG A 73 -34.66 13.71 -0.36
N ALA A 74 -34.61 13.50 0.96
CA ALA A 74 -33.45 12.79 1.56
C ALA A 74 -33.38 11.32 1.12
N LEU A 75 -34.51 10.63 1.06
CA LEU A 75 -34.58 9.22 0.65
C LEU A 75 -34.35 9.01 -0.86
N THR A 76 -34.69 10.00 -1.67
CA THR A 76 -34.47 9.97 -3.13
C THR A 76 -33.18 10.62 -3.57
N PHE A 77 -32.38 11.13 -2.60
CA PHE A 77 -31.09 11.72 -2.90
C PHE A 77 -30.19 10.71 -3.65
N ARG A 78 -29.63 11.18 -4.75
CA ARG A 78 -28.59 10.46 -5.50
C ARG A 78 -27.32 11.28 -5.48
N TYR A 79 -26.22 10.63 -5.13
CA TYR A 79 -24.91 11.27 -5.19
C TYR A 79 -24.58 11.63 -6.64
N GLY A 80 -24.30 12.92 -6.89
CA GLY A 80 -24.06 13.45 -8.24
C GLY A 80 -22.84 12.86 -8.95
N HIS A 81 -21.87 12.36 -8.14
CA HIS A 81 -20.65 11.73 -8.63
C HIS A 81 -20.70 10.20 -8.45
N ALA A 82 -21.73 9.57 -8.99
CA ALA A 82 -21.91 8.12 -8.85
C ALA A 82 -20.70 7.30 -9.32
N GLN A 83 -20.00 7.80 -10.33
CA GLN A 83 -18.76 7.18 -10.87
C GLN A 83 -17.61 7.21 -9.87
N ALA A 84 -17.59 8.19 -8.93
CA ALA A 84 -16.55 8.32 -7.93
C ALA A 84 -16.71 7.37 -6.73
N ILE A 85 -17.88 6.73 -6.56
CA ILE A 85 -18.19 5.91 -5.38
C ILE A 85 -17.19 4.73 -5.24
N ASP A 86 -16.86 4.10 -6.36
CA ASP A 86 -16.00 2.93 -6.41
C ASP A 86 -14.54 3.28 -6.75
N LEU A 87 -14.24 4.56 -7.01
CA LEU A 87 -12.88 5.00 -7.33
C LEU A 87 -12.05 5.17 -6.05
N PRO A 88 -10.81 4.68 -6.03
CA PRO A 88 -9.90 4.97 -4.93
C PRO A 88 -9.52 6.46 -4.97
N SER A 89 -9.50 7.13 -3.82
CA SER A 89 -9.04 8.52 -3.72
C SER A 89 -7.54 8.67 -4.04
N LYS A 90 -6.78 7.58 -3.89
CA LYS A 90 -5.35 7.50 -4.21
C LYS A 90 -4.99 6.14 -4.75
N VAL A 91 -3.98 6.11 -5.60
CA VAL A 91 -3.37 4.89 -6.14
C VAL A 91 -1.84 5.03 -6.09
N THR A 92 -1.16 3.94 -5.78
CA THR A 92 0.31 3.93 -5.87
C THR A 92 0.73 3.36 -7.22
N ALA A 93 1.85 3.87 -7.75
CA ALA A 93 2.41 3.33 -8.99
C ALA A 93 2.71 1.82 -8.89
N THR A 94 3.00 1.33 -7.68
CA THR A 94 3.17 -0.11 -7.43
C THR A 94 1.86 -0.89 -7.51
N GLU A 95 0.72 -0.29 -7.19
CA GLU A 95 -0.60 -0.94 -7.31
C GLU A 95 -1.04 -1.05 -8.77
N LEU A 96 -0.65 -0.10 -9.63
CA LEU A 96 -0.99 -0.13 -11.06
C LEU A 96 -0.51 -1.40 -11.76
N LYS A 97 0.65 -1.94 -11.39
CA LYS A 97 1.12 -3.23 -11.92
C LYS A 97 0.15 -4.39 -11.69
N ARG A 98 -0.65 -4.33 -10.60
CA ARG A 98 -1.65 -5.35 -10.27
C ARG A 98 -2.97 -5.15 -11.00
N LEU A 99 -3.31 -3.90 -11.32
CA LEU A 99 -4.52 -3.61 -12.08
C LEU A 99 -4.39 -4.07 -13.54
N GLU A 100 -3.17 -4.03 -14.10
CA GLU A 100 -2.90 -4.51 -15.47
C GLU A 100 -2.57 -6.01 -15.57
N ALA A 101 -2.20 -6.65 -14.46
CA ALA A 101 -1.81 -8.07 -14.44
C ALA A 101 -2.90 -8.92 -13.79
N GLU A 102 -3.74 -9.57 -14.59
CA GLU A 102 -4.76 -10.53 -14.13
C GLU A 102 -4.17 -11.76 -13.42
N ASP A 103 -2.90 -12.12 -13.71
CA ASP A 103 -2.18 -13.29 -13.16
C ASP A 103 -0.88 -12.88 -12.43
N ALA A 104 -0.98 -12.11 -11.34
CA ALA A 104 0.21 -11.78 -10.55
C ALA A 104 0.71 -12.96 -9.72
N PRO A 105 2.01 -13.33 -9.78
CA PRO A 105 2.56 -14.38 -8.92
C PRO A 105 2.44 -14.01 -7.44
N PRO A 106 2.16 -14.97 -6.54
CA PRO A 106 1.83 -14.72 -5.13
C PRO A 106 2.98 -14.18 -4.26
N GLU A 107 4.20 -14.06 -4.78
CA GLU A 107 5.38 -13.68 -3.99
C GLU A 107 5.46 -12.19 -3.61
N ASP A 108 4.66 -11.34 -4.25
CA ASP A 108 4.60 -9.89 -3.97
C ASP A 108 3.32 -9.46 -3.23
N ALA A 109 2.70 -10.33 -2.47
CA ALA A 109 1.47 -10.06 -1.72
C ALA A 109 1.69 -9.11 -0.53
N GLY A 110 2.04 -7.87 -0.82
CA GLY A 110 1.67 -6.73 0.02
C GLY A 110 0.15 -6.55 -0.06
N ALA A 111 -0.53 -6.35 1.05
CA ALA A 111 -1.98 -6.42 1.20
C ALA A 111 -2.80 -5.70 0.12
N PRO A 112 -3.92 -6.29 -0.37
CA PRO A 112 -4.81 -5.66 -1.33
C PRO A 112 -5.52 -4.47 -0.69
N LEU A 113 -5.47 -3.30 -1.34
CA LEU A 113 -6.11 -2.06 -0.88
C LEU A 113 -7.57 -1.90 -1.33
N LEU A 114 -8.10 -2.77 -2.20
CA LEU A 114 -9.41 -2.61 -2.84
C LEU A 114 -10.43 -3.74 -2.60
N ALA A 115 -10.18 -4.68 -1.74
CA ALA A 115 -11.21 -5.60 -1.28
C ALA A 115 -11.30 -5.49 0.23
N GLY A 116 -12.53 -5.35 0.76
CA GLY A 116 -12.81 -5.32 2.20
C GLY A 116 -12.44 -6.62 2.94
N ALA A 117 -11.34 -7.23 2.61
CA ALA A 117 -10.76 -8.33 3.35
C ALA A 117 -10.18 -7.78 4.67
N PRO A 118 -10.47 -8.40 5.81
CA PRO A 118 -9.94 -7.96 7.09
C PRO A 118 -8.42 -7.94 7.01
N ARG A 119 -7.83 -6.76 7.25
CA ARG A 119 -6.40 -6.62 7.46
C ARG A 119 -6.03 -7.54 8.60
N THR A 120 -5.45 -8.69 8.32
CA THR A 120 -4.66 -9.41 9.31
C THR A 120 -3.48 -8.50 9.65
N GLN A 121 -3.64 -7.70 10.69
CA GLN A 121 -2.51 -7.02 11.30
C GLN A 121 -1.57 -8.12 11.75
N THR A 122 -0.52 -8.35 10.98
CA THR A 122 0.63 -9.11 11.46
C THR A 122 1.24 -8.25 12.57
N PHE A 123 0.86 -8.53 13.82
CA PHE A 123 1.53 -7.95 14.98
C PHE A 123 3.03 -8.23 14.81
N ARG A 124 3.83 -7.19 14.69
CA ARG A 124 5.28 -7.30 14.77
C ARG A 124 5.58 -7.97 16.11
N ARG A 125 6.01 -9.23 16.08
CA ARG A 125 6.48 -9.88 17.29
C ARG A 125 7.65 -9.07 17.85
N PRO A 126 7.69 -8.84 19.18
CA PRO A 126 8.78 -8.10 19.79
C PRO A 126 10.13 -8.73 19.45
N ASP A 127 11.13 -7.91 19.24
CA ASP A 127 12.45 -8.26 18.67
C ASP A 127 13.29 -9.22 19.55
N PHE A 128 12.90 -9.42 20.83
CA PHE A 128 13.61 -10.33 21.73
C PHE A 128 13.52 -11.83 21.35
N SER A 129 12.57 -12.20 20.48
CA SER A 129 12.44 -13.59 19.95
C SER A 129 13.19 -13.80 18.63
N ALA A 130 13.84 -12.76 18.08
CA ALA A 130 14.37 -12.73 16.72
C ALA A 130 15.81 -13.23 16.57
N ARG A 131 16.44 -13.74 17.61
CA ARG A 131 17.88 -14.09 17.61
C ARG A 131 18.35 -15.12 16.59
N ALA A 132 17.48 -15.80 15.85
CA ALA A 132 17.88 -16.87 14.90
C ALA A 132 17.18 -16.81 13.52
N ARG A 133 16.36 -15.79 13.21
CA ARG A 133 15.59 -15.79 11.97
C ARG A 133 16.37 -15.13 10.83
N LYS A 134 16.56 -15.84 9.70
CA LYS A 134 17.09 -15.25 8.47
C LYS A 134 16.16 -14.14 7.98
N LEU A 135 16.73 -13.08 7.35
CA LEU A 135 15.91 -12.03 6.73
C LEU A 135 15.01 -12.61 5.64
N THR A 136 13.79 -12.13 5.58
CA THR A 136 12.84 -12.45 4.49
C THR A 136 13.33 -11.86 3.16
N ALA A 137 12.74 -12.29 2.05
CA ALA A 137 13.06 -11.71 0.73
C ALA A 137 12.77 -10.20 0.71
N ALA A 138 11.64 -9.77 1.27
CA ALA A 138 11.26 -8.36 1.37
C ALA A 138 12.24 -7.54 2.22
N GLU A 139 12.66 -8.05 3.39
CA GLU A 139 13.64 -7.37 4.25
C GLU A 139 14.99 -7.22 3.55
N ARG A 140 15.44 -8.25 2.81
CA ARG A 140 16.66 -8.15 1.98
C ARG A 140 16.50 -7.14 0.85
N GLY A 141 15.35 -7.13 0.18
CA GLY A 141 15.02 -6.13 -0.84
C GLY A 141 15.14 -4.72 -0.29
N THR A 142 14.48 -4.44 0.84
CA THR A 142 14.54 -3.13 1.50
C THR A 142 15.96 -2.73 1.88
N ALA A 143 16.77 -3.66 2.41
CA ALA A 143 18.17 -3.39 2.73
C ALA A 143 19.00 -3.05 1.47
N THR A 144 18.74 -3.77 0.36
CA THR A 144 19.42 -3.52 -0.92
C THR A 144 19.06 -2.15 -1.48
N HIS A 145 17.77 -1.76 -1.51
CA HIS A 145 17.35 -0.42 -1.94
C HIS A 145 17.97 0.66 -1.07
N ARG A 146 18.03 0.45 0.26
CA ARG A 146 18.69 1.40 1.16
C ARG A 146 20.17 1.59 0.84
N ILE A 147 20.88 0.52 0.47
CA ILE A 147 22.27 0.66 0.02
C ILE A 147 22.33 1.45 -1.29
N LEU A 148 21.52 1.11 -2.28
CA LEU A 148 21.47 1.80 -3.57
C LEU A 148 21.14 3.30 -3.44
N GLN A 149 20.34 3.66 -2.44
CA GLN A 149 20.04 5.05 -2.11
C GLN A 149 21.31 5.85 -1.76
N TYR A 150 22.28 5.23 -1.10
CA TYR A 150 23.50 5.89 -0.62
C TYR A 150 24.77 5.48 -1.36
N LEU A 151 24.67 4.56 -2.33
CA LEU A 151 25.80 3.99 -3.03
C LEU A 151 26.53 5.03 -3.88
N HIS A 152 27.82 5.23 -3.68
CA HIS A 152 28.68 5.97 -4.59
C HIS A 152 29.10 5.07 -5.75
N PHE A 153 28.53 5.33 -6.92
CA PHE A 153 28.70 4.46 -8.09
C PHE A 153 30.12 4.43 -8.62
N ALA A 154 30.90 5.52 -8.45
CA ALA A 154 32.31 5.54 -8.81
C ALA A 154 33.11 4.46 -8.08
N ASP A 155 32.83 4.25 -6.78
CA ASP A 155 33.52 3.30 -5.92
C ASP A 155 32.88 1.89 -5.96
N ALA A 156 31.72 1.74 -6.60
CA ALA A 156 31.00 0.47 -6.67
C ALA A 156 31.55 -0.48 -7.75
N ARG A 157 32.69 -0.17 -8.34
CA ARG A 157 33.37 -0.96 -9.37
C ARG A 157 34.34 -1.98 -8.81
N THR A 158 34.62 -1.94 -7.52
CA THR A 158 35.53 -2.87 -6.83
C THR A 158 34.83 -3.51 -5.63
N PRO A 159 35.15 -4.76 -5.31
CA PRO A 159 34.61 -5.41 -4.11
C PRO A 159 34.98 -4.66 -2.83
N GLU A 160 36.16 -4.07 -2.76
CA GLU A 160 36.65 -3.28 -1.64
C GLU A 160 35.82 -2.02 -1.45
N GLY A 161 35.56 -1.28 -2.53
CA GLY A 161 34.75 -0.07 -2.51
C GLY A 161 33.30 -0.34 -2.04
N ILE A 162 32.68 -1.43 -2.49
CA ILE A 162 31.36 -1.82 -2.02
C ILE A 162 31.39 -2.19 -0.54
N ARG A 163 32.39 -2.97 -0.10
CA ARG A 163 32.53 -3.38 1.30
C ARG A 163 32.70 -2.17 2.21
N ALA A 164 33.59 -1.25 1.84
CA ALA A 164 33.81 -0.02 2.61
C ALA A 164 32.52 0.81 2.74
N GLN A 165 31.72 0.92 1.69
CA GLN A 165 30.45 1.64 1.73
C GLN A 165 29.40 0.94 2.62
N VAL A 166 29.27 -0.39 2.56
CA VAL A 166 28.37 -1.16 3.44
C VAL A 166 28.78 -1.01 4.91
N GLU A 167 30.08 -1.04 5.20
CA GLU A 167 30.61 -0.80 6.54
C GLU A 167 30.31 0.62 7.03
N ALA A 168 30.51 1.63 6.17
CA ALA A 168 30.20 3.01 6.49
C ALA A 168 28.70 3.24 6.76
N LEU A 169 27.81 2.62 5.98
CA LEU A 169 26.37 2.67 6.20
C LEU A 169 25.97 2.00 7.52
N THR A 170 26.62 0.89 7.85
CA THR A 170 26.41 0.19 9.12
C THR A 170 26.89 1.04 10.30
N ALA A 171 28.04 1.66 10.19
CA ALA A 171 28.59 2.54 11.24
C ALA A 171 27.70 3.77 11.49
N ARG A 172 27.04 4.29 10.45
CA ARG A 172 26.05 5.40 10.56
C ARG A 172 24.68 4.97 11.06
N GLY A 173 24.45 3.66 11.24
CA GLY A 173 23.14 3.13 11.66
C GLY A 173 22.06 3.09 10.56
N GLU A 174 22.44 3.33 9.30
CA GLU A 174 21.55 3.21 8.15
C GLU A 174 21.22 1.74 7.83
N LEU A 175 22.14 0.84 8.14
CA LEU A 175 21.97 -0.60 8.07
C LEU A 175 22.23 -1.23 9.42
N THR A 176 21.48 -2.24 9.76
CA THR A 176 21.84 -3.14 10.84
C THR A 176 22.95 -4.10 10.38
N ALA A 177 23.77 -4.61 11.31
CA ALA A 177 24.79 -5.60 10.98
C ALA A 177 24.22 -6.84 10.27
N ARG A 178 22.98 -7.18 10.57
CA ARG A 178 22.24 -8.29 9.98
C ARG A 178 21.83 -8.02 8.52
N GLU A 179 21.36 -6.80 8.22
CA GLU A 179 21.04 -6.37 6.86
C GLU A 179 22.32 -6.31 6.02
N ALA A 180 23.41 -5.75 6.56
CA ALA A 180 24.72 -5.70 5.90
C ALA A 180 25.22 -7.09 5.49
N GLN A 181 25.07 -8.10 6.37
CA GLN A 181 25.46 -9.49 6.07
C GLN A 181 24.57 -10.17 5.03
N ALA A 182 23.33 -9.73 4.88
CA ALA A 182 22.34 -10.37 4.00
C ALA A 182 22.31 -9.80 2.58
N VAL A 183 23.01 -8.68 2.34
CA VAL A 183 23.06 -8.05 1.02
C VAL A 183 24.00 -8.83 0.10
N ASP A 184 23.57 -9.03 -1.13
CA ASP A 184 24.38 -9.58 -2.20
C ASP A 184 25.29 -8.50 -2.81
N THR A 185 26.50 -8.36 -2.24
CA THR A 185 27.50 -7.39 -2.71
C THR A 185 27.96 -7.68 -4.14
N ALA A 186 27.89 -8.94 -4.59
CA ALA A 186 28.23 -9.30 -5.97
C ALA A 186 27.21 -8.72 -6.97
N SER A 187 25.94 -8.60 -6.58
CA SER A 187 24.93 -7.95 -7.43
C SER A 187 25.17 -6.45 -7.58
N LEU A 188 25.64 -5.79 -6.53
CA LEU A 188 26.01 -4.37 -6.55
C LEU A 188 27.27 -4.14 -7.41
N LEU A 189 28.25 -5.03 -7.31
CA LEU A 189 29.45 -4.99 -8.14
C LEU A 189 29.11 -5.16 -9.63
N ARG A 190 28.21 -6.09 -9.96
CA ARG A 190 27.73 -6.26 -11.33
C ARG A 190 27.08 -4.97 -11.84
N LEU A 191 26.19 -4.31 -11.06
CA LEU A 191 25.59 -3.04 -11.45
C LEU A 191 26.65 -1.97 -11.70
N GLY A 192 27.61 -1.78 -10.78
CA GLY A 192 28.68 -0.80 -10.89
C GLY A 192 29.57 -1.03 -12.11
N SER A 193 29.67 -2.27 -12.60
CA SER A 193 30.46 -2.65 -13.77
C SER A 193 29.70 -2.54 -15.10
N THR A 194 28.39 -2.22 -15.09
CA THR A 194 27.60 -2.04 -16.31
C THR A 194 27.75 -0.64 -16.90
N GLU A 195 27.30 -0.48 -18.14
CA GLU A 195 27.16 0.84 -18.77
C GLU A 195 26.19 1.74 -17.97
N LEU A 196 25.08 1.16 -17.46
CA LEU A 196 24.13 1.87 -16.58
C LEU A 196 24.85 2.37 -15.31
N GLY A 197 25.68 1.53 -14.68
CA GLY A 197 26.48 1.93 -13.52
C GLY A 197 27.45 3.08 -13.85
N ALA A 198 28.03 3.09 -15.04
CA ALA A 198 28.86 4.19 -15.52
C ALA A 198 28.06 5.49 -15.73
N GLN A 199 26.85 5.40 -16.29
CA GLN A 199 25.93 6.54 -16.45
C GLN A 199 25.50 7.09 -15.10
N LEU A 200 25.17 6.24 -14.14
CA LEU A 200 24.81 6.63 -12.78
C LEU A 200 25.99 7.32 -12.07
N ALA A 201 27.21 6.83 -12.22
CA ALA A 201 28.41 7.46 -11.67
C ALA A 201 28.67 8.84 -12.29
N ALA A 202 28.52 8.98 -13.61
CA ALA A 202 28.66 10.25 -14.30
C ALA A 202 27.59 11.27 -13.88
N ALA A 203 26.33 10.83 -13.76
CA ALA A 203 25.23 11.66 -13.28
C ALA A 203 25.41 12.06 -11.81
N GLU A 204 25.95 11.20 -10.98
CA GLU A 204 26.32 11.51 -9.60
C GLU A 204 27.39 12.60 -9.52
N ALA A 205 28.46 12.44 -10.28
CA ALA A 205 29.54 13.42 -10.36
C ALA A 205 29.08 14.77 -10.90
N ALA A 206 28.13 14.77 -11.85
CA ALA A 206 27.50 15.97 -12.40
C ALA A 206 26.44 16.60 -11.48
N GLY A 207 26.05 15.93 -10.37
CA GLY A 207 25.01 16.39 -9.45
C GLY A 207 23.59 16.31 -10.01
N THR A 208 23.37 15.54 -11.09
CA THR A 208 22.06 15.38 -11.74
C THR A 208 21.33 14.12 -11.29
N LEU A 209 22.01 13.18 -10.62
CA LEU A 209 21.38 11.98 -10.09
C LEU A 209 20.49 12.30 -8.88
N ARG A 210 19.27 11.83 -8.92
CA ARG A 210 18.30 11.88 -7.82
C ARG A 210 17.91 10.46 -7.44
N ARG A 211 17.74 10.20 -6.13
CA ARG A 211 17.41 8.89 -5.60
C ARG A 211 16.24 8.97 -4.65
N GLU A 212 15.44 7.90 -4.56
CA GLU A 212 14.30 7.80 -3.66
C GLU A 212 13.36 9.02 -3.78
N PHE A 213 13.12 9.44 -5.02
CA PHE A 213 12.32 10.63 -5.29
C PHE A 213 10.84 10.32 -5.07
N ARG A 214 10.27 10.87 -4.02
CA ARG A 214 8.86 10.73 -3.66
C ARG A 214 8.03 11.76 -4.38
N PHE A 215 6.92 11.33 -4.95
CA PHE A 215 5.98 12.24 -5.59
C PHE A 215 4.53 11.92 -5.21
N SER A 216 3.69 12.95 -5.29
CA SER A 216 2.24 12.85 -5.21
C SER A 216 1.69 13.79 -6.29
N LEU A 217 0.91 13.25 -7.20
CA LEU A 217 0.41 13.99 -8.35
C LEU A 217 -1.07 13.70 -8.57
N LEU A 218 -1.87 14.75 -8.69
CA LEU A 218 -3.28 14.62 -9.05
C LEU A 218 -3.38 14.35 -10.55
N CYS A 219 -4.02 13.24 -10.89
CA CYS A 219 -4.17 12.76 -12.26
C CYS A 219 -5.65 12.56 -12.59
N PRO A 220 -6.06 12.72 -13.88
CA PRO A 220 -7.36 12.26 -14.33
C PRO A 220 -7.52 10.76 -13.99
N ALA A 221 -8.60 10.41 -13.32
CA ALA A 221 -8.87 9.03 -12.92
C ALA A 221 -9.03 8.12 -14.15
N GLU A 222 -9.55 8.66 -15.24
CA GLU A 222 -9.74 7.99 -16.55
C GLU A 222 -8.44 7.35 -17.07
N THR A 223 -7.27 7.92 -16.70
CA THR A 223 -5.96 7.36 -17.08
C THR A 223 -5.73 5.94 -16.54
N PHE A 224 -6.33 5.61 -15.40
CA PHE A 224 -6.13 4.33 -14.70
C PHE A 224 -7.41 3.51 -14.58
N PHE A 225 -8.56 4.16 -14.64
CA PHE A 225 -9.88 3.58 -14.42
C PHE A 225 -10.82 4.02 -15.54
N PRO A 226 -10.94 3.25 -16.62
CA PRO A 226 -11.83 3.57 -17.73
C PRO A 226 -13.28 3.77 -17.27
N GLY A 227 -13.91 4.84 -17.70
CA GLY A 227 -15.27 5.21 -17.29
C GLY A 227 -15.33 6.08 -16.03
N ALA A 228 -14.19 6.53 -15.51
CA ALA A 228 -14.12 7.43 -14.36
C ALA A 228 -14.55 8.88 -14.68
N GLY A 229 -14.72 9.24 -15.98
CA GLY A 229 -15.14 10.56 -16.40
C GLY A 229 -14.14 11.67 -16.01
N GLU A 230 -14.65 12.77 -15.46
CA GLU A 230 -13.83 13.93 -15.06
C GLU A 230 -13.22 13.81 -13.66
N GLU A 231 -13.43 12.66 -12.98
CA GLU A 231 -12.92 12.45 -11.64
C GLU A 231 -11.38 12.41 -11.60
N GLN A 232 -10.82 12.70 -10.43
CA GLN A 232 -9.38 12.74 -10.24
C GLN A 232 -8.94 11.77 -9.15
N VAL A 233 -7.74 11.23 -9.31
CA VAL A 233 -7.10 10.32 -8.34
C VAL A 233 -5.69 10.82 -8.01
N LEU A 234 -5.28 10.68 -6.75
CA LEU A 234 -3.94 11.01 -6.32
C LEU A 234 -2.98 9.85 -6.62
N LEU A 235 -2.14 10.01 -7.65
CA LEU A 235 -1.05 9.08 -7.93
C LEU A 235 0.14 9.36 -7.00
N GLN A 236 0.60 8.33 -6.29
CA GLN A 236 1.77 8.40 -5.43
C GLN A 236 2.81 7.37 -5.85
N GLY A 237 4.08 7.73 -5.68
CA GLY A 237 5.18 6.81 -5.97
C GLY A 237 6.51 7.26 -5.41
N VAL A 238 7.46 6.34 -5.47
CA VAL A 238 8.87 6.60 -5.16
C VAL A 238 9.67 6.07 -6.34
N VAL A 239 10.42 6.94 -6.99
CA VAL A 239 11.33 6.58 -8.08
C VAL A 239 12.68 6.29 -7.46
N ASP A 240 13.19 5.07 -7.63
CA ASP A 240 14.44 4.63 -6.99
C ASP A 240 15.62 5.50 -7.39
N ALA A 241 15.78 5.74 -8.70
CA ALA A 241 16.79 6.67 -9.23
C ALA A 241 16.32 7.29 -10.55
N TRP A 242 16.72 8.54 -10.79
CA TRP A 242 16.59 9.16 -12.09
C TRP A 242 17.70 10.22 -12.27
N PHE A 243 18.04 10.49 -13.51
CA PHE A 243 19.04 11.50 -13.86
C PHE A 243 18.70 12.17 -15.20
N GLU A 244 19.34 13.34 -15.39
CA GLU A 244 19.15 14.15 -16.58
C GLU A 244 20.18 13.79 -17.65
N THR A 245 19.72 13.77 -18.90
CA THR A 245 20.53 13.68 -20.10
C THR A 245 20.15 14.80 -21.08
N PRO A 246 20.93 15.05 -22.14
CA PRO A 246 20.53 16.02 -23.17
C PRO A 246 19.16 15.70 -23.79
N ASP A 247 18.82 14.41 -23.94
CA ASP A 247 17.60 13.94 -24.60
C ASP A 247 16.38 13.88 -23.65
N GLY A 248 16.58 14.08 -22.35
CA GLY A 248 15.51 14.00 -21.35
C GLY A 248 15.92 13.31 -20.08
N LEU A 249 14.95 12.72 -19.38
CA LEU A 249 15.17 12.00 -18.15
C LEU A 249 15.35 10.50 -18.39
N VAL A 250 16.26 9.89 -17.67
CA VAL A 250 16.39 8.44 -17.54
C VAL A 250 15.88 8.04 -16.16
N ILE A 251 14.89 7.17 -16.12
CA ILE A 251 14.35 6.58 -14.88
C ILE A 251 14.91 5.19 -14.71
N VAL A 252 15.37 4.87 -13.51
CA VAL A 252 15.90 3.55 -13.14
C VAL A 252 15.14 3.03 -11.94
N ASP A 253 14.66 1.79 -12.03
CA ASP A 253 13.96 1.10 -10.96
C ASP A 253 14.66 -0.25 -10.73
N TYR A 254 15.09 -0.49 -9.50
CA TYR A 254 15.86 -1.67 -9.13
C TYR A 254 14.95 -2.79 -8.67
N LYS A 255 15.15 -3.98 -9.22
CA LYS A 255 14.36 -5.17 -8.86
C LYS A 255 15.24 -6.23 -8.21
N THR A 256 14.80 -6.68 -7.03
CA THR A 256 15.49 -7.70 -6.23
C THR A 256 14.91 -9.10 -6.43
N ASP A 257 14.01 -9.25 -7.40
CA ASP A 257 13.41 -10.54 -7.77
C ASP A 257 14.47 -11.59 -8.07
N ARG A 258 14.26 -12.81 -7.56
CA ARG A 258 15.13 -13.95 -7.85
C ARG A 258 14.68 -14.64 -9.12
N ILE A 259 14.94 -14.03 -10.25
CA ILE A 259 14.60 -14.56 -11.57
C ILE A 259 15.84 -14.97 -12.35
N ARG A 260 15.65 -15.89 -13.28
CA ARG A 260 16.65 -16.24 -14.30
C ARG A 260 16.53 -15.28 -15.49
N PRO A 261 17.56 -15.16 -16.35
CA PRO A 261 17.50 -14.29 -17.52
C PRO A 261 16.28 -14.52 -18.43
N GLU A 262 15.82 -15.76 -18.56
CA GLU A 262 14.66 -16.13 -19.39
C GLU A 262 13.34 -15.56 -18.85
N GLY A 263 13.28 -15.27 -17.55
CA GLY A 263 12.10 -14.67 -16.90
C GLY A 263 12.04 -13.15 -17.00
N VAL A 264 13.09 -12.49 -17.47
CA VAL A 264 13.18 -11.03 -17.54
C VAL A 264 12.08 -10.42 -18.42
N PRO A 265 11.75 -10.93 -19.63
CA PRO A 265 10.69 -10.33 -20.44
C PRO A 265 9.33 -10.32 -19.77
N ALA A 266 8.94 -11.42 -19.12
CA ALA A 266 7.66 -11.52 -18.42
C ALA A 266 7.61 -10.56 -17.20
N ARG A 267 8.72 -10.46 -16.45
CA ARG A 267 8.81 -9.51 -15.34
C ARG A 267 8.86 -8.06 -15.80
N THR A 268 9.48 -7.77 -16.93
CA THR A 268 9.46 -6.43 -17.54
C THR A 268 8.02 -6.02 -17.89
N ALA A 269 7.26 -6.90 -18.52
CA ALA A 269 5.85 -6.65 -18.80
C ALA A 269 5.05 -6.38 -17.52
N TYR A 270 5.28 -7.17 -16.47
CA TYR A 270 4.62 -7.00 -15.17
C TYR A 270 4.91 -5.64 -14.50
N TYR A 271 6.13 -5.11 -14.64
CA TYR A 271 6.51 -3.82 -14.05
C TYR A 271 6.27 -2.62 -14.97
N ALA A 272 5.86 -2.85 -16.22
CA ALA A 272 5.74 -1.81 -17.22
C ALA A 272 4.78 -0.68 -16.83
N ALA A 273 3.61 -1.03 -16.28
CA ALA A 273 2.63 -0.06 -15.79
C ALA A 273 3.23 0.89 -14.73
N GLN A 274 3.99 0.36 -13.80
CA GLN A 274 4.67 1.15 -12.77
C GLN A 274 5.64 2.17 -13.38
N LEU A 275 6.48 1.74 -14.32
CA LEU A 275 7.45 2.64 -14.94
C LEU A 275 6.80 3.65 -15.88
N ARG A 276 5.72 3.29 -16.57
CA ARG A 276 4.92 4.24 -17.35
C ARG A 276 4.31 5.32 -16.45
N ALA A 277 3.75 4.94 -15.30
CA ALA A 277 3.22 5.87 -14.33
C ALA A 277 4.30 6.81 -13.77
N TYR A 278 5.48 6.28 -13.45
CA TYR A 278 6.64 7.09 -13.05
C TYR A 278 7.02 8.08 -14.15
N ALA A 279 7.11 7.64 -15.40
CA ALA A 279 7.48 8.49 -16.52
C ALA A 279 6.47 9.62 -16.74
N GLY A 280 5.18 9.33 -16.72
CA GLY A 280 4.12 10.33 -16.82
C GLY A 280 4.17 11.36 -15.68
N ALA A 281 4.37 10.89 -14.45
CA ALA A 281 4.50 11.77 -13.29
C ALA A 281 5.75 12.65 -13.37
N MET A 282 6.91 12.07 -13.69
CA MET A 282 8.17 12.80 -13.77
C MET A 282 8.18 13.81 -14.90
N ALA A 283 7.62 13.47 -16.07
CA ALA A 283 7.48 14.41 -17.19
C ALA A 283 6.64 15.65 -16.80
N ARG A 284 5.55 15.46 -16.05
CA ARG A 284 4.71 16.57 -15.57
C ARG A 284 5.39 17.39 -14.48
N ILE A 285 6.08 16.74 -13.53
CA ILE A 285 6.75 17.43 -12.41
C ILE A 285 7.95 18.25 -12.87
N THR A 286 8.74 17.70 -13.81
CA THR A 286 10.00 18.33 -14.24
C THR A 286 9.84 19.17 -15.51
N ALA A 287 8.69 19.09 -16.19
CA ALA A 287 8.44 19.65 -17.51
C ALA A 287 9.49 19.18 -18.58
N ARG A 288 10.06 17.98 -18.41
CA ARG A 288 11.03 17.37 -19.32
C ARG A 288 10.56 15.98 -19.76
N PRO A 289 10.81 15.56 -21.00
CA PRO A 289 10.43 14.23 -21.47
C PRO A 289 11.25 13.16 -20.75
N VAL A 290 10.66 11.99 -20.54
CA VAL A 290 11.37 10.78 -20.09
C VAL A 290 11.78 10.00 -21.34
N CYS A 291 13.08 10.03 -21.67
CA CYS A 291 13.62 9.38 -22.85
C CYS A 291 13.89 7.88 -22.63
N ARG A 292 14.14 7.44 -21.37
CA ARG A 292 14.44 6.05 -21.10
C ARG A 292 13.86 5.61 -19.75
N ARG A 293 13.32 4.37 -19.69
CA ARG A 293 12.72 3.71 -18.52
C ARG A 293 13.40 2.36 -18.33
N VAL A 294 14.22 2.25 -17.30
CA VAL A 294 15.09 1.10 -17.10
C VAL A 294 14.67 0.30 -15.89
N LEU A 295 14.48 -0.99 -16.06
CA LEU A 295 14.46 -1.97 -14.99
C LEU A 295 15.84 -2.62 -14.90
N TYR A 296 16.42 -2.64 -13.70
CA TYR A 296 17.64 -3.37 -13.43
C TYR A 296 17.37 -4.53 -12.47
N PHE A 297 17.45 -5.75 -12.97
CA PHE A 297 17.26 -6.96 -12.19
C PHE A 297 18.56 -7.38 -11.51
N LEU A 298 18.70 -7.03 -10.23
CA LEU A 298 19.94 -7.22 -9.46
C LEU A 298 20.41 -8.67 -9.42
N HIS A 299 19.49 -9.63 -9.30
CA HIS A 299 19.85 -11.04 -9.16
C HIS A 299 20.55 -11.61 -10.39
N CYS A 300 20.02 -11.35 -11.57
CA CYS A 300 20.61 -11.83 -12.84
C CYS A 300 21.50 -10.80 -13.54
N GLY A 301 21.56 -9.54 -13.05
CA GLY A 301 22.37 -8.47 -13.64
C GLY A 301 21.85 -7.98 -15.01
N GLN A 302 20.58 -8.21 -15.30
CA GLN A 302 19.98 -7.85 -16.59
C GLN A 302 19.38 -6.44 -16.56
N ILE A 303 19.59 -5.70 -17.63
CA ILE A 303 18.94 -4.42 -17.93
C ILE A 303 17.78 -4.71 -18.87
N SER A 304 16.63 -4.12 -18.62
CA SER A 304 15.48 -4.18 -19.51
C SER A 304 14.85 -2.80 -19.66
N ASP A 305 14.68 -2.37 -20.88
CA ASP A 305 14.02 -1.11 -21.19
C ASP A 305 12.50 -1.32 -21.32
N VAL A 306 11.73 -0.43 -20.70
CA VAL A 306 10.28 -0.42 -20.82
C VAL A 306 9.90 0.58 -21.91
N PRO A 307 9.19 0.13 -22.97
CA PRO A 307 8.79 1.01 -24.07
C PRO A 307 7.86 2.13 -23.60
N GLY A 308 7.86 3.24 -24.35
CA GLY A 308 6.90 4.33 -24.15
C GLY A 308 5.47 3.92 -24.50
N PRO A 309 4.48 4.78 -24.18
CA PRO A 309 3.09 4.51 -24.54
C PRO A 309 2.86 4.49 -26.08
N ASP A 310 3.78 5.07 -26.85
CA ASP A 310 3.68 5.22 -28.32
C ASP A 310 4.61 4.27 -29.09
N ALA A 311 5.16 3.23 -28.44
CA ALA A 311 6.12 2.30 -29.06
C ALA A 311 5.47 0.93 -29.34
#